data_e3adf2a9c7ae475570e911219ad4ff5f
#
_entry.id   e3adf2a9c7ae475570e911219ad4ff5f
#
_cell.length_a   1.000
_cell.length_b   1.000
_cell.length_c   1.000
_cell.angle_alpha   90.00
_cell.angle_beta   90.00
_cell.angle_gamma   90.00
#
_symmetry.space_group_name_H-M   'P 1'
#
loop_
_entity.id
_entity.type
_entity.pdbx_description
1 polymer ?
#
loop_
_entity_poly.entity_id
_entity_poly.type
_entity_poly.pdbx_seq_one_letter_code
_entity_poly.pdbx_strand_id
1 'polypeptide(L)'
;NNAGIGIFAPVRDLTIAELDRMWNVNMRAVVVSTQHALMFMELQRSGAIVNVASLAGRNAFVGGAGYAATKWALIGFFRSLMLEVREQNIRVITICPGSVDTTFSSSPKEPSRSEKILHPQDVADTILAALMLPDRAMVSEIDIRPTNPK
;
A
#
# COMPACT_ATOMS: atom_id res chain seq x y z
N ASN A 1 2.72 6.70 -3.63
CA ASN A 1 1.30 6.54 -3.32
C ASN A 1 1.14 5.98 -1.90
N ASN A 2 0.82 6.84 -0.95
CA ASN A 2 0.66 6.44 0.46
C ASN A 2 -0.74 6.81 1.03
N ALA A 3 -1.42 7.79 0.45
CA ALA A 3 -2.73 8.20 0.91
C ALA A 3 -3.72 7.02 0.90
N GLY A 4 -4.47 6.87 1.98
CA GLY A 4 -5.42 5.77 2.10
C GLY A 4 -6.34 5.95 3.30
N ILE A 5 -7.49 5.32 3.26
CA ILE A 5 -8.46 5.25 4.36
C ILE A 5 -8.92 3.82 4.59
N GLY A 6 -9.29 3.50 5.82
CA GLY A 6 -9.87 2.22 6.19
C GLY A 6 -11.18 2.42 6.95
N ILE A 7 -12.25 1.79 6.47
CA ILE A 7 -13.52 1.69 7.17
C ILE A 7 -13.75 0.21 7.43
N PHE A 8 -13.95 -0.13 8.70
CA PHE A 8 -14.03 -1.52 9.15
C PHE A 8 -15.42 -1.79 9.68
N ALA A 9 -16.16 -2.66 8.99
CA ALA A 9 -17.51 -3.09 9.36
C ALA A 9 -17.79 -4.49 8.83
N PRO A 10 -18.66 -5.27 9.49
CA PRO A 10 -19.23 -6.47 8.87
C PRO A 10 -19.87 -6.13 7.53
N VAL A 11 -19.83 -7.06 6.56
CA VAL A 11 -20.34 -6.80 5.20
C VAL A 11 -21.81 -6.34 5.20
N ARG A 12 -22.64 -6.87 6.09
CA ARG A 12 -24.06 -6.47 6.21
C ARG A 12 -24.26 -5.02 6.63
N ASP A 13 -23.27 -4.42 7.31
CA ASP A 13 -23.34 -3.07 7.89
C ASP A 13 -22.52 -2.07 7.05
N LEU A 14 -21.69 -2.56 6.15
CA LEU A 14 -20.89 -1.72 5.23
C LEU A 14 -21.79 -1.09 4.18
N THR A 15 -21.89 0.22 4.18
CA THR A 15 -22.66 0.96 3.17
C THR A 15 -21.90 1.05 1.84
N ILE A 16 -22.65 1.17 0.74
CA ILE A 16 -22.05 1.39 -0.58
C ILE A 16 -21.27 2.71 -0.63
N ALA A 17 -21.77 3.76 0.04
CA ALA A 17 -21.07 5.05 0.11
C ALA A 17 -19.70 4.94 0.80
N GLU A 18 -19.59 4.14 1.86
CA GLU A 18 -18.30 3.87 2.52
C GLU A 18 -17.35 3.06 1.64
N LEU A 19 -17.87 2.06 0.93
CA LEU A 19 -17.09 1.28 -0.03
C LEU A 19 -16.58 2.19 -1.16
N ASP A 20 -17.43 3.02 -1.75
CA ASP A 20 -17.07 3.95 -2.81
C ASP A 20 -16.03 4.97 -2.33
N ARG A 21 -16.15 5.46 -1.10
CA ARG A 21 -15.17 6.37 -0.50
C ARG A 21 -13.80 5.70 -0.38
N MET A 22 -13.73 4.48 0.12
CA MET A 22 -12.48 3.71 0.18
C MET A 22 -11.93 3.46 -1.22
N TRP A 23 -12.79 3.06 -2.18
CA TRP A 23 -12.38 2.81 -3.55
C TRP A 23 -11.81 4.07 -4.23
N ASN A 24 -12.47 5.20 -4.06
CA ASN A 24 -12.02 6.45 -4.64
C ASN A 24 -10.66 6.89 -4.11
N VAL A 25 -10.42 6.78 -2.81
CA VAL A 25 -9.15 7.20 -2.19
C VAL A 25 -8.06 6.15 -2.42
N ASN A 26 -8.35 4.88 -2.13
CA ASN A 26 -7.32 3.83 -2.10
C ASN A 26 -6.96 3.29 -3.49
N MET A 27 -7.86 3.41 -4.47
CA MET A 27 -7.66 2.83 -5.79
C MET A 27 -7.72 3.88 -6.91
N ARG A 28 -8.85 4.58 -7.08
CA ARG A 28 -9.02 5.51 -8.19
C ARG A 28 -7.99 6.65 -8.18
N ALA A 29 -7.77 7.28 -7.03
CA ALA A 29 -6.78 8.35 -6.90
C ALA A 29 -5.37 7.87 -7.24
N VAL A 30 -5.02 6.63 -6.82
CA VAL A 30 -3.73 6.01 -7.13
C VAL A 30 -3.57 5.75 -8.62
N VAL A 31 -4.59 5.27 -9.31
CA VAL A 31 -4.55 5.10 -10.77
C VAL A 31 -4.32 6.43 -11.47
N VAL A 32 -5.07 7.46 -11.10
CA VAL A 32 -4.96 8.80 -11.71
C VAL A 32 -3.56 9.39 -11.49
N SER A 33 -3.03 9.35 -10.27
CA SER A 33 -1.69 9.86 -9.98
C SER A 33 -0.60 9.07 -10.70
N THR A 34 -0.77 7.75 -10.81
CA THR A 34 0.14 6.88 -11.54
C THR A 34 0.16 7.22 -13.03
N GLN A 35 -1.01 7.38 -13.66
CA GLN A 35 -1.10 7.77 -15.07
C GLN A 35 -0.37 9.10 -15.34
N HIS A 36 -0.55 10.10 -14.47
CA HIS A 36 0.14 11.38 -14.62
C HIS A 36 1.66 11.26 -14.45
N ALA A 37 2.12 10.46 -13.49
CA ALA A 37 3.55 10.23 -13.28
C ALA A 37 4.20 9.52 -14.47
N LEU A 38 3.51 8.54 -15.05
CA LEU A 38 4.00 7.78 -16.21
C LEU A 38 4.25 8.67 -17.42
N MET A 39 3.43 9.70 -17.67
CA MET A 39 3.65 10.63 -18.78
C MET A 39 5.07 11.22 -18.80
N PHE A 40 5.65 11.46 -17.62
CA PHE A 40 7.01 11.99 -17.48
C PHE A 40 8.06 10.88 -17.43
N MET A 41 7.80 9.82 -16.66
CA MET A 41 8.76 8.73 -16.46
C MET A 41 9.05 7.96 -17.76
N GLU A 42 8.04 7.77 -18.61
CA GLU A 42 8.19 7.13 -19.93
C GLU A 42 9.05 7.97 -20.87
N LEU A 43 8.83 9.29 -20.90
CA LEU A 43 9.66 10.21 -21.71
C LEU A 43 11.12 10.20 -21.28
N GLN A 44 11.39 10.19 -19.98
CA GLN A 44 12.76 10.16 -19.45
C GLN A 44 13.36 8.75 -19.38
N ARG A 45 12.56 7.69 -19.64
CA ARG A 45 12.93 6.27 -19.55
C ARG A 45 13.56 5.90 -18.20
N SER A 46 13.08 6.49 -17.16
CA SER A 46 13.51 6.22 -15.78
C SER A 46 12.49 6.71 -14.77
N GLY A 47 12.39 6.04 -13.62
CA GLY A 47 11.51 6.44 -12.55
C GLY A 47 11.32 5.33 -11.51
N ALA A 48 10.64 5.70 -10.43
CA ALA A 48 10.20 4.73 -9.43
C ALA A 48 8.82 5.11 -8.89
N ILE A 49 7.91 4.15 -8.88
CA ILE A 49 6.59 4.27 -8.30
C ILE A 49 6.54 3.38 -7.07
N VAL A 50 6.41 4.00 -5.89
CA VAL A 50 6.32 3.29 -4.62
C VAL A 50 4.89 3.38 -4.10
N ASN A 51 4.34 2.23 -3.70
CA ASN A 51 2.95 2.13 -3.27
C ASN A 51 2.87 1.47 -1.91
N VAL A 52 2.21 2.14 -0.97
CA VAL A 52 1.93 1.58 0.36
C VAL A 52 0.56 0.91 0.32
N ALA A 53 0.60 -0.41 0.12
CA ALA A 53 -0.59 -1.26 0.17
C ALA A 53 -0.97 -1.63 1.61
N SER A 54 -0.97 -2.89 1.95
CA SER A 54 -1.17 -3.44 3.30
C SER A 54 -1.06 -4.96 3.27
N LEU A 55 -0.78 -5.59 4.40
CA LEU A 55 -1.01 -7.03 4.56
C LEU A 55 -2.49 -7.42 4.43
N ALA A 56 -3.42 -6.48 4.58
CA ALA A 56 -4.83 -6.67 4.23
C ALA A 56 -5.07 -6.96 2.74
N GLY A 57 -4.14 -6.62 1.87
CA GLY A 57 -4.13 -7.03 0.46
C GLY A 57 -3.62 -8.44 0.22
N ARG A 58 -3.25 -9.18 1.28
CA ARG A 58 -2.78 -10.56 1.22
C ARG A 58 -3.55 -11.50 2.13
N ASN A 59 -4.09 -10.96 3.23
CA ASN A 59 -4.79 -11.73 4.26
C ASN A 59 -6.16 -11.11 4.54
N ALA A 60 -7.17 -11.96 4.60
CA ALA A 60 -8.52 -11.55 5.01
C ALA A 60 -8.60 -11.42 6.55
N PHE A 61 -9.49 -10.57 7.03
CA PHE A 61 -9.84 -10.45 8.44
C PHE A 61 -11.29 -10.01 8.62
N VAL A 62 -11.87 -10.35 9.75
CA VAL A 62 -13.27 -10.03 10.06
C VAL A 62 -13.47 -8.51 10.12
N GLY A 63 -14.51 -8.03 9.47
CA GLY A 63 -14.83 -6.59 9.37
C GLY A 63 -13.97 -5.82 8.36
N GLY A 64 -13.03 -6.48 7.69
CA GLY A 64 -12.12 -5.83 6.76
C GLY A 64 -12.48 -5.97 5.27
N ALA A 65 -13.61 -6.54 4.91
CA ALA A 65 -13.91 -6.94 3.54
C ALA A 65 -13.77 -5.79 2.52
N GLY A 66 -14.36 -4.62 2.77
CA GLY A 66 -14.26 -3.47 1.88
C GLY A 66 -12.84 -2.93 1.75
N TYR A 67 -12.15 -2.76 2.88
CA TYR A 67 -10.76 -2.31 2.89
C TYR A 67 -9.83 -3.30 2.21
N ALA A 68 -9.92 -4.58 2.58
CA ALA A 68 -9.11 -5.64 1.97
C ALA A 68 -9.31 -5.68 0.45
N ALA A 69 -10.55 -5.58 -0.05
CA ALA A 69 -10.83 -5.54 -1.48
C ALA A 69 -10.04 -4.43 -2.19
N THR A 70 -9.98 -3.21 -1.63
CA THR A 70 -9.20 -2.11 -2.22
C THR A 70 -7.69 -2.40 -2.22
N LYS A 71 -7.18 -3.03 -1.17
CA LYS A 71 -5.74 -3.34 -1.05
C LYS A 71 -5.32 -4.53 -1.92
N TRP A 72 -6.20 -5.52 -2.12
CA TRP A 72 -6.00 -6.58 -3.12
C TRP A 72 -6.00 -6.03 -4.53
N ALA A 73 -6.92 -5.12 -4.84
CA ALA A 73 -6.98 -4.44 -6.14
C ALA A 73 -5.69 -3.67 -6.44
N LEU A 74 -5.14 -2.94 -5.46
CA LEU A 74 -3.86 -2.25 -5.61
C LEU A 74 -2.72 -3.19 -5.97
N ILE A 75 -2.57 -4.30 -5.24
CA ILE A 75 -1.50 -5.27 -5.50
C ILE A 75 -1.63 -5.83 -6.93
N GLY A 76 -2.85 -6.22 -7.34
CA GLY A 76 -3.10 -6.70 -8.70
C GLY A 76 -2.75 -5.66 -9.76
N PHE A 77 -3.18 -4.42 -9.55
CA PHE A 77 -2.90 -3.30 -10.45
C PHE A 77 -1.38 -3.07 -10.62
N PHE A 78 -0.62 -3.01 -9.53
CA PHE A 78 0.81 -2.75 -9.59
C PHE A 78 1.63 -3.92 -10.12
N ARG A 79 1.17 -5.16 -9.93
CA ARG A 79 1.78 -6.32 -10.59
C ARG A 79 1.68 -6.22 -12.12
N SER A 80 0.53 -5.81 -12.64
CA SER A 80 0.33 -5.61 -14.08
C SER A 80 1.16 -4.43 -14.58
N LEU A 81 1.08 -3.29 -13.90
CA LEU A 81 1.85 -2.10 -14.24
C LEU A 81 3.36 -2.37 -14.30
N MET A 82 3.90 -3.11 -13.34
CA MET A 82 5.32 -3.47 -13.34
C MET A 82 5.74 -4.14 -14.65
N LEU A 83 4.90 -5.04 -15.18
CA LEU A 83 5.20 -5.73 -16.44
C LEU A 83 5.13 -4.79 -17.66
N GLU A 84 4.26 -3.79 -17.61
CA GLU A 84 4.07 -2.83 -18.70
C GLU A 84 5.26 -1.85 -18.82
N VAL A 85 5.85 -1.43 -17.67
CA VAL A 85 6.81 -0.30 -17.63
C VAL A 85 8.27 -0.70 -17.36
N ARG A 86 8.54 -1.97 -17.01
CA ARG A 86 9.91 -2.41 -16.65
C ARG A 86 10.93 -2.24 -17.79
N GLU A 87 10.53 -2.38 -19.04
CA GLU A 87 11.39 -2.18 -20.21
C GLU A 87 11.76 -0.70 -20.45
N GLN A 88 11.08 0.20 -19.76
CA GLN A 88 11.36 1.64 -19.77
C GLN A 88 12.21 2.09 -18.57
N ASN A 89 12.77 1.13 -17.82
CA ASN A 89 13.54 1.37 -16.60
C ASN A 89 12.74 2.07 -15.49
N ILE A 90 11.42 1.84 -15.43
CA ILE A 90 10.56 2.35 -14.37
C ILE A 90 10.35 1.23 -13.36
N ARG A 91 10.75 1.49 -12.12
CA ARG A 91 10.60 0.55 -11.01
C ARG A 91 9.24 0.71 -10.35
N VAL A 92 8.54 -0.40 -10.12
CA VAL A 92 7.25 -0.43 -9.41
C VAL A 92 7.42 -1.25 -8.14
N ILE A 93 7.30 -0.62 -6.99
CA ILE A 93 7.56 -1.20 -5.67
C ILE A 93 6.28 -1.14 -4.84
N THR A 94 5.83 -2.26 -4.29
CA THR A 94 4.65 -2.33 -3.43
C THR A 94 5.07 -2.77 -2.03
N ILE A 95 4.87 -1.91 -1.05
CA ILE A 95 5.11 -2.21 0.37
C ILE A 95 3.79 -2.64 0.99
N CYS A 96 3.79 -3.77 1.69
CA CYS A 96 2.62 -4.33 2.35
C CYS A 96 2.84 -4.34 3.88
N PRO A 97 2.64 -3.23 4.58
CA PRO A 97 2.82 -3.19 6.02
C PRO A 97 1.70 -3.93 6.75
N GLY A 98 2.06 -4.52 7.89
CA GLY A 98 1.11 -4.93 8.92
C GLY A 98 0.60 -3.73 9.73
N SER A 99 0.30 -3.96 11.01
CA SER A 99 -0.14 -2.87 11.90
C SER A 99 0.98 -1.87 12.12
N VAL A 100 0.71 -0.61 11.80
CA VAL A 100 1.62 0.53 12.02
C VAL A 100 1.02 1.48 13.03
N ASP A 101 1.83 2.05 13.91
CA ASP A 101 1.40 3.02 14.90
C ASP A 101 1.15 4.38 14.27
N THR A 102 -0.10 4.60 13.88
CA THR A 102 -0.58 5.81 13.23
C THR A 102 -2.01 6.11 13.66
N THR A 103 -2.53 7.25 13.25
CA THR A 103 -3.94 7.62 13.41
C THR A 103 -4.88 6.97 12.39
N PHE A 104 -4.42 6.03 11.58
CA PHE A 104 -5.20 5.38 10.52
C PHE A 104 -6.44 4.63 11.05
N SER A 105 -6.32 3.98 12.21
CA SER A 105 -7.48 3.41 12.89
C SER A 105 -7.90 4.36 14.02
N SER A 106 -9.16 4.77 14.02
CA SER A 106 -9.75 5.69 14.99
C SER A 106 -9.87 5.10 16.42
N SER A 107 -9.49 3.85 16.63
CA SER A 107 -9.51 3.25 17.97
C SER A 107 -8.29 3.69 18.76
N PRO A 108 -8.46 4.16 20.02
CA PRO A 108 -7.35 4.40 20.93
C PRO A 108 -6.51 3.14 21.06
N LYS A 109 -5.21 3.25 20.88
CA LYS A 109 -4.30 2.12 21.07
C LYS A 109 -3.80 2.11 22.50
N GLU A 110 -3.81 0.94 23.12
CA GLU A 110 -3.13 0.73 24.40
C GLU A 110 -1.63 1.03 24.23
N PRO A 111 -0.99 1.77 25.15
CA PRO A 111 0.45 2.08 25.07
C PRO A 111 1.33 0.84 24.91
N SER A 112 1.00 -0.25 25.59
CA SER A 112 1.70 -1.54 25.48
C SER A 112 1.63 -2.18 24.09
N ARG A 113 0.65 -1.80 23.28
CA ARG A 113 0.50 -2.27 21.90
C ARG A 113 1.32 -1.46 20.92
N SER A 114 1.52 -0.17 21.18
CA SER A 114 2.36 0.69 20.34
C SER A 114 3.79 0.17 20.24
N GLU A 115 4.36 -0.35 21.31
CA GLU A 115 5.71 -0.91 21.34
C GLU A 115 5.86 -2.23 20.58
N LYS A 116 4.74 -2.89 20.25
CA LYS A 116 4.71 -4.21 19.59
C LYS A 116 4.32 -4.18 18.13
N ILE A 117 4.03 -3.01 17.57
CA ILE A 117 3.66 -2.83 16.17
C ILE A 117 4.71 -1.99 15.45
N LEU A 118 4.64 -1.95 14.11
CA LEU A 118 5.56 -1.13 13.34
C LEU A 118 5.38 0.36 13.63
N HIS A 119 6.46 1.10 13.57
CA HIS A 119 6.43 2.55 13.51
C HIS A 119 6.43 3.03 12.05
N PRO A 120 5.93 4.24 11.75
CA PRO A 120 5.99 4.82 10.41
C PRO A 120 7.41 4.86 9.84
N GLN A 121 8.42 5.04 10.71
CA GLN A 121 9.82 5.04 10.31
C GLN A 121 10.27 3.69 9.75
N ASP A 122 9.80 2.56 10.30
CA ASP A 122 10.16 1.23 9.79
C ASP A 122 9.70 1.04 8.34
N VAL A 123 8.53 1.60 7.99
CA VAL A 123 8.01 1.59 6.64
C VAL A 123 8.83 2.50 5.73
N ALA A 124 9.18 3.70 6.20
CA ALA A 124 9.99 4.65 5.45
C ALA A 124 11.40 4.10 5.16
N ASP A 125 12.05 3.50 6.15
CA ASP A 125 13.38 2.88 6.00
C ASP A 125 13.35 1.70 5.02
N THR A 126 12.26 0.91 5.05
CA THR A 126 12.05 -0.18 4.09
C THR A 126 11.93 0.36 2.65
N ILE A 127 11.19 1.44 2.45
CA ILE A 127 11.05 2.13 1.16
C ILE A 127 12.41 2.63 0.68
N LEU A 128 13.14 3.31 1.56
CA LEU A 128 14.46 3.85 1.24
C LEU A 128 15.44 2.72 0.85
N ALA A 129 15.49 1.65 1.61
CA ALA A 129 16.33 0.50 1.29
C ALA A 129 16.01 -0.10 -0.09
N ALA A 130 14.74 -0.22 -0.44
CA ALA A 130 14.32 -0.71 -1.76
C ALA A 130 14.72 0.25 -2.90
N LEU A 131 14.64 1.56 -2.67
CA LEU A 131 15.04 2.58 -3.65
C LEU A 131 16.55 2.67 -3.84
N MET A 132 17.33 2.38 -2.81
CA MET A 132 18.80 2.41 -2.83
C MET A 132 19.45 1.23 -3.58
N LEU A 133 18.68 0.25 -4.00
CA LEU A 133 19.19 -0.83 -4.82
C LEU A 133 19.71 -0.30 -6.16
N PRO A 134 20.75 -0.94 -6.74
CA PRO A 134 21.26 -0.54 -8.05
C PRO A 134 20.18 -0.72 -9.13
N ASP A 135 20.22 0.09 -10.18
CA ASP A 135 19.19 0.17 -11.23
C ASP A 135 18.84 -1.17 -11.90
N ARG A 136 19.78 -2.12 -11.93
CA ARG A 136 19.55 -3.47 -12.44
C ARG A 136 18.70 -4.35 -11.52
N ALA A 137 18.40 -3.90 -10.29
CA ALA A 137 17.66 -4.67 -9.29
C ALA A 137 16.42 -3.92 -8.85
N MET A 138 15.31 -4.62 -8.83
CA MET A 138 14.04 -4.11 -8.33
C MET A 138 13.43 -5.11 -7.34
N VAL A 139 13.09 -4.60 -6.17
CA VAL A 139 12.20 -5.32 -5.25
C VAL A 139 10.78 -4.94 -5.63
N SER A 140 10.00 -5.88 -6.13
CA SER A 140 8.63 -5.59 -6.58
C SER A 140 7.62 -5.53 -5.44
N GLU A 141 7.79 -6.38 -4.43
CA GLU A 141 6.86 -6.47 -3.29
C GLU A 141 7.61 -6.78 -1.99
N ILE A 142 7.26 -6.08 -0.92
CA ILE A 142 7.82 -6.30 0.42
C ILE A 142 6.69 -6.40 1.44
N ASP A 143 6.63 -7.51 2.15
CA ASP A 143 5.82 -7.64 3.36
C ASP A 143 6.65 -7.23 4.58
N ILE A 144 6.16 -6.27 5.35
CA ILE A 144 6.78 -5.86 6.61
C ILE A 144 5.81 -6.09 7.77
N ARG A 145 6.27 -6.81 8.79
CA ARG A 145 5.45 -7.27 9.93
C ARG A 145 6.12 -6.94 11.25
N PRO A 146 5.36 -6.69 12.31
CA PRO A 146 5.92 -6.75 13.65
C PRO A 146 6.56 -8.12 13.91
N THR A 147 7.72 -8.13 14.53
CA THR A 147 8.44 -9.39 14.83
C THR A 147 7.68 -10.24 15.84
N ASN A 148 7.08 -9.60 16.85
CA ASN A 148 6.27 -10.26 17.88
C ASN A 148 5.01 -9.43 18.17
N PRO A 149 3.88 -9.70 17.49
CA PRO A 149 2.65 -8.91 17.63
C PRO A 149 1.78 -9.29 18.85
N LYS A 150 2.22 -10.27 19.70
CA LYS A 150 1.47 -10.77 20.88
C LYS A 150 1.82 -10.03 22.14
#